data_efac9010a6ea7adc5be3f3b960e60674
#
_entry.id   efac9010a6ea7adc5be3f3b960e60674
#
_cell.length_a   1.000
_cell.length_b   1.000
_cell.length_c   1.000
_cell.angle_alpha   90.00
_cell.angle_beta   90.00
_cell.angle_gamma   90.00
#
_symmetry.space_group_name_H-M   'P 1'
#
loop_
_entity.id
_entity.type
_entity.pdbx_description
1 polymer ?
#
loop_
_entity_poly.entity_id
_entity_poly.type
_entity_poly.pdbx_seq_one_letter_code
_entity_poly.pdbx_strand_id
1 'polypeptide(L)' 'MKTLLLLVGIIVCAAGILFTGQGLGYINWPASSFMISEIKWVYYGSSIALVGVLLIVIALR' A
#
# COMPACT_ATOMS: atom_id res chain seq x y z
N MET A 1 6.82 1.63 -21.53
CA MET A 1 7.41 1.39 -20.19
C MET A 1 6.85 2.29 -19.11
N LYS A 2 6.61 3.58 -19.41
CA LYS A 2 6.01 4.48 -18.43
C LYS A 2 4.63 4.02 -17.97
N THR A 3 3.80 3.56 -18.89
CA THR A 3 2.46 3.10 -18.54
C THR A 3 2.51 1.90 -17.61
N LEU A 4 3.39 0.95 -17.89
CA LEU A 4 3.54 -0.24 -17.03
C LEU A 4 4.05 0.17 -15.65
N LEU A 5 5.03 1.06 -15.59
CA LEU A 5 5.58 1.54 -14.34
C LEU A 5 4.52 2.28 -13.53
N LEU A 6 3.71 3.10 -14.19
CA LEU A 6 2.62 3.82 -13.54
C LEU A 6 1.59 2.86 -12.95
N LEU A 7 1.19 1.85 -13.72
CA LEU A 7 0.22 0.85 -13.26
C LEU A 7 0.75 0.09 -12.05
N VAL A 8 2.01 -0.33 -12.11
CA VAL A 8 2.63 -1.05 -10.98
C VAL A 8 2.68 -0.15 -9.75
N GLY A 9 3.04 1.12 -9.94
CA GLY A 9 3.08 2.08 -8.83
C GLY A 9 1.72 2.27 -8.18
N ILE A 10 0.66 2.37 -8.98
CA ILE A 10 -0.71 2.53 -8.48
C ILE A 10 -1.12 1.29 -7.67
N ILE A 11 -0.83 0.10 -8.19
CA ILE A 11 -1.17 -1.16 -7.51
C ILE A 11 -0.42 -1.27 -6.19
N VAL A 12 0.87 -0.97 -6.20
CA VAL A 12 1.70 -1.03 -4.99
C VAL A 12 1.21 -0.01 -3.96
N CYS A 13 0.89 1.20 -4.41
CA CYS A 13 0.38 2.24 -3.53
C CYS A 13 -0.95 1.82 -2.89
N ALA A 14 -1.86 1.26 -3.69
CA ALA A 14 -3.15 0.79 -3.19
C ALA A 14 -2.98 -0.32 -2.15
N ALA A 15 -2.08 -1.26 -2.42
CA ALA A 15 -1.79 -2.34 -1.47
C ALA A 15 -1.24 -1.78 -0.16
N GLY A 16 -0.33 -0.80 -0.25
CA GLY A 16 0.23 -0.18 0.95
C GLY A 16 -0.81 0.53 1.79
N ILE A 17 -1.72 1.25 1.14
CA ILE A 17 -2.82 1.94 1.83
C ILE A 17 -3.74 0.92 2.50
N LEU A 18 -4.05 -0.17 1.81
CA LEU A 18 -4.91 -1.21 2.37
C LEU A 18 -4.27 -1.83 3.61
N PHE A 19 -3.00 -2.19 3.53
CA PHE A 19 -2.30 -2.80 4.67
C PHE A 19 -2.21 -1.83 5.84
N THR A 20 -1.95 -0.56 5.57
CA THR A 20 -1.90 0.46 6.61
C THR A 20 -3.25 0.58 7.30
N GLY A 21 -4.34 0.63 6.52
CA GLY A 21 -5.69 0.70 7.07
C GLY A 21 -6.04 -0.51 7.92
N GLN A 22 -5.65 -1.70 7.48
CA GLN A 22 -5.87 -2.92 8.27
C GLN A 22 -5.06 -2.90 9.55
N GLY A 23 -3.81 -2.45 9.49
CA GLY A 23 -2.94 -2.37 10.65
C GLY A 23 -3.46 -1.41 11.70
N LEU A 24 -4.11 -0.32 11.27
CA LEU A 24 -4.73 0.66 12.17
C LEU A 24 -6.10 0.19 12.68
N GLY A 25 -6.66 -0.85 12.09
CA GLY A 25 -7.97 -1.35 12.46
C GLY A 25 -9.12 -0.63 11.78
N TYR A 26 -8.85 0.31 10.88
CA TYR A 26 -9.90 1.02 10.15
C TYR A 26 -10.55 0.17 9.08
N ILE A 27 -9.78 -0.69 8.46
CA ILE A 27 -10.28 -1.61 7.43
C ILE A 27 -10.35 -3.00 8.05
N ASN A 28 -11.55 -3.50 8.25
CA ASN A 28 -11.80 -4.78 8.93
C ASN A 28 -12.17 -5.90 7.94
N TRP A 29 -11.73 -5.77 6.73
CA TRP A 29 -12.01 -6.78 5.72
C TRP A 29 -10.72 -7.30 5.11
N PRO A 30 -10.52 -8.59 5.08
CA PRO A 30 -11.40 -9.61 5.68
C PRO A 30 -11.32 -9.58 7.21
N ALA A 31 -12.43 -9.79 7.88
CA ALA A 31 -12.52 -9.68 9.33
C ALA A 31 -11.61 -10.68 10.06
N SER A 32 -11.26 -11.77 9.40
CA SER A 32 -10.37 -12.79 9.96
C SER A 32 -8.90 -12.53 9.65
N SER A 33 -8.57 -11.38 9.01
CA SER A 33 -7.19 -11.07 8.66
C SER A 33 -6.35 -10.84 9.92
N PHE A 34 -5.19 -11.49 9.95
CA PHE A 34 -4.23 -11.27 11.04
C PHE A 34 -3.57 -9.89 10.97
N MET A 35 -3.77 -9.16 9.90
CA MET A 35 -3.22 -7.82 9.72
C MET A 35 -4.00 -6.76 10.49
N ILE A 36 -5.27 -7.04 10.82
CA ILE A 36 -6.15 -6.06 11.45
C ILE A 36 -5.62 -5.74 12.85
N SER A 37 -5.47 -4.45 13.14
CA SER A 37 -4.98 -3.93 14.40
C SER A 37 -3.55 -4.33 14.75
N GLU A 38 -2.78 -4.78 13.76
CA GLU A 38 -1.37 -5.10 13.94
C GLU A 38 -0.52 -3.91 13.51
N ILE A 39 0.13 -3.29 14.48
CA ILE A 39 0.94 -2.09 14.25
C ILE A 39 2.08 -2.34 13.23
N LYS A 40 2.59 -3.57 13.20
CA LYS A 40 3.63 -3.94 12.24
C LYS A 40 3.18 -3.69 10.80
N TRP A 41 1.91 -3.94 10.51
CA TRP A 41 1.38 -3.78 9.17
C TRP A 41 1.20 -2.31 8.79
N VAL A 42 1.08 -1.42 9.78
CA VAL A 42 1.10 0.02 9.53
C VAL A 42 2.46 0.40 8.93
N TYR A 43 3.55 -0.07 9.52
CA TYR A 43 4.88 0.22 9.02
C TYR A 43 5.11 -0.40 7.65
N TYR A 44 4.72 -1.66 7.47
CA TYR A 44 4.87 -2.34 6.19
C TYR A 44 4.04 -1.65 5.11
N GLY A 45 2.79 -1.36 5.42
CA GLY A 45 1.88 -0.70 4.50
C GLY A 45 2.38 0.69 4.10
N SER A 46 2.86 1.46 5.07
CA SER A 46 3.40 2.80 4.81
C SER A 46 4.63 2.72 3.90
N SER A 47 5.52 1.77 4.14
CA SER A 47 6.70 1.57 3.31
C SER A 47 6.32 1.19 1.88
N ILE A 48 5.37 0.28 1.74
CA ILE A 48 4.88 -0.15 0.43
C ILE A 48 4.22 1.02 -0.31
N ALA A 49 3.40 1.80 0.39
CA ALA A 49 2.75 2.96 -0.21
C ALA A 49 3.78 3.99 -0.67
N LEU A 50 4.82 4.21 0.12
CA LEU A 50 5.88 5.13 -0.25
C LEU A 50 6.60 4.68 -1.51
N VAL A 51 6.91 3.39 -1.62
CA VAL A 51 7.52 2.82 -2.83
C VAL A 51 6.60 3.04 -4.02
N GLY A 52 5.29 2.81 -3.84
CA GLY A 52 4.31 3.04 -4.91
C GLY A 52 4.30 4.48 -5.39
N VAL A 53 4.33 5.44 -4.46
CA VAL A 53 4.37 6.87 -4.80
C VAL A 53 5.65 7.20 -5.57
N LEU A 54 6.79 6.66 -5.14
CA LEU A 54 8.06 6.89 -5.83
C LEU A 54 8.02 6.34 -7.26
N LEU A 55 7.43 5.16 -7.46
CA LEU A 55 7.28 4.60 -8.79
C LEU A 55 6.40 5.47 -9.68
N ILE A 56 5.32 6.01 -9.11
CA ILE A 56 4.43 6.91 -9.86
C ILE A 56 5.17 8.19 -10.25
N VAL A 57 5.91 8.78 -9.32
CA VAL A 57 6.68 10.00 -9.61
C VAL A 57 7.70 9.74 -10.72
N ILE A 58 8.41 8.62 -10.64
CA ILE A 58 9.38 8.27 -11.67
C ILE A 58 8.69 8.07 -13.02
N ALA A 59 7.53 7.45 -13.03
CA ALA A 59 6.78 7.21 -14.26
C ALA A 59 6.29 8.50 -14.91
N LEU A 60 6.00 9.53 -14.11
CA LEU A 60 5.48 10.79 -14.61
C LEU A 60 6.56 11.83 -14.92
N ARG A 61 7.81 11.53 -14.63
CA ARG A 61 8.92 12.44 -14.97
C ARG A 61 9.30 12.37 -16.46
#